data_b4a499c5d6db77cdf5a4d4a546a4f6e6
#
_entry.id   b4a499c5d6db77cdf5a4d4a546a4f6e6
#
_cell.length_a   1.000
_cell.length_b   1.000
_cell.length_c   1.000
_cell.angle_alpha   90.00
_cell.angle_beta   90.00
_cell.angle_gamma   90.00
#
_symmetry.space_group_name_H-M   'P 1'
#
loop_
_entity.id
_entity.type
_entity.pdbx_description
1 polymer ?
#
loop_
_entity_poly.entity_id
_entity_poly.type
_entity_poly.pdbx_seq_one_letter_code
_entity_poly.pdbx_strand_id
1 'polypeptide(L)'
;MANKTVEKIGPDTFWDEIKAINNKAKEAAIDLLNKQGDNRYIVVMDWEDYYTEYYTYKAAISVSVFGVGLNEDNNLCIAATVDNQGYGCSKNDFEQDWVEVSELFRPCYALLYGFVANNIDKAVTKDEADRLAKKYWNGDGHDYGKYDWQDDLKNGFAKVELDGKTGFINEDGEEVIPCKYDGAWNFSEGLVSVKTEGLWGFVNENGDEIVPCKYNLAFGFSEGLASVKTEDGWGFINKAGEEIVPCKYEDVNNFEEGFARVFLNEKYGFINKTGNIVVPLKYDYAVNYFEKGYVKVCLDEKWGVCNVEGKEVIPCIYDQAEDFCDGMARVMIDGKWGYLDATGALSIPLQYEDAEDFEDGTARVQQNGEWITIDKTGKQVSD
;
A
#
# COMPACT_ATOMS: atom_id res chain seq x y z
N MET A 1 -29.11 -16.92 -14.28
CA MET A 1 -29.80 -18.17 -14.63
C MET A 1 -31.22 -18.15 -14.10
N ALA A 2 -32.20 -18.43 -14.94
CA ALA A 2 -33.62 -18.63 -14.70
C ALA A 2 -34.35 -17.53 -13.91
N ASN A 3 -34.85 -16.54 -14.66
CA ASN A 3 -36.02 -15.75 -14.31
C ASN A 3 -37.15 -16.67 -13.89
N LYS A 4 -37.38 -16.86 -12.60
CA LYS A 4 -38.67 -17.33 -12.09
C LYS A 4 -39.59 -16.11 -12.04
N THR A 5 -40.56 -16.11 -12.92
CA THR A 5 -41.71 -15.20 -12.89
C THR A 5 -42.31 -15.25 -11.49
N VAL A 6 -42.32 -14.14 -10.80
CA VAL A 6 -43.06 -14.00 -9.53
C VAL A 6 -44.55 -14.03 -9.90
N GLU A 7 -45.17 -15.16 -9.72
CA GLU A 7 -46.66 -15.25 -9.74
C GLU A 7 -47.17 -14.34 -8.61
N LYS A 8 -48.16 -13.50 -8.91
CA LYS A 8 -48.83 -12.66 -7.92
C LYS A 8 -49.57 -13.58 -6.94
N ILE A 9 -48.96 -13.84 -5.81
CA ILE A 9 -49.61 -14.53 -4.67
C ILE A 9 -50.57 -13.53 -4.04
N GLY A 10 -51.79 -13.95 -3.79
CA GLY A 10 -52.82 -13.14 -3.12
C GLY A 10 -52.41 -12.91 -1.65
N PRO A 11 -52.87 -11.81 -1.00
CA PRO A 11 -52.40 -11.41 0.33
C PRO A 11 -52.64 -12.47 1.41
N ASP A 12 -53.67 -13.27 1.35
CA ASP A 12 -53.96 -14.29 2.38
C ASP A 12 -53.06 -15.54 2.27
N THR A 13 -52.75 -15.97 1.04
CA THR A 13 -51.85 -17.10 0.78
C THR A 13 -50.37 -16.75 1.09
N PHE A 14 -49.98 -15.51 0.92
CA PHE A 14 -48.63 -15.03 1.22
C PHE A 14 -48.30 -15.18 2.73
N TRP A 15 -49.24 -14.79 3.61
CA TRP A 15 -49.03 -14.91 5.05
C TRP A 15 -49.00 -16.35 5.55
N ASP A 16 -49.78 -17.24 4.97
CA ASP A 16 -49.76 -18.67 5.32
C ASP A 16 -48.47 -19.37 4.86
N GLU A 17 -47.94 -19.00 3.71
CA GLU A 17 -46.63 -19.49 3.25
C GLU A 17 -45.48 -19.00 4.14
N ILE A 18 -45.52 -17.72 4.53
CA ILE A 18 -44.53 -17.17 5.47
C ILE A 18 -44.57 -17.87 6.82
N LYS A 19 -45.75 -18.12 7.37
CA LYS A 19 -45.90 -18.88 8.62
C LYS A 19 -45.38 -20.29 8.49
N ALA A 20 -45.60 -20.96 7.39
CA ALA A 20 -45.10 -22.31 7.12
C ALA A 20 -43.55 -22.34 7.05
N ILE A 21 -42.97 -21.35 6.37
CA ILE A 21 -41.49 -21.19 6.29
C ILE A 21 -40.89 -20.91 7.67
N ASN A 22 -41.50 -19.99 8.44
CA ASN A 22 -41.04 -19.64 9.78
C ASN A 22 -41.14 -20.82 10.75
N ASN A 23 -42.21 -21.60 10.71
CA ASN A 23 -42.37 -22.79 11.54
C ASN A 23 -41.32 -23.84 11.18
N LYS A 24 -41.06 -24.08 9.90
CA LYS A 24 -40.02 -25.00 9.45
C LYS A 24 -38.61 -24.57 9.88
N ALA A 25 -38.30 -23.27 9.77
CA ALA A 25 -37.05 -22.71 10.23
C ALA A 25 -36.89 -22.86 11.75
N LYS A 26 -37.94 -22.58 12.52
CA LYS A 26 -37.99 -22.74 13.97
C LYS A 26 -37.75 -24.19 14.38
N GLU A 27 -38.45 -25.15 13.78
CA GLU A 27 -38.32 -26.56 14.08
C GLU A 27 -36.90 -27.05 13.79
N ALA A 28 -36.33 -26.68 12.63
CA ALA A 28 -34.96 -27.07 12.25
C ALA A 28 -33.91 -26.47 13.20
N ALA A 29 -34.06 -25.20 13.59
CA ALA A 29 -33.14 -24.53 14.50
C ALA A 29 -33.22 -25.13 15.93
N ILE A 30 -34.45 -25.39 16.45
CA ILE A 30 -34.64 -26.02 17.75
C ILE A 30 -34.02 -27.43 17.76
N ASP A 31 -34.22 -28.22 16.70
CA ASP A 31 -33.64 -29.57 16.61
C ASP A 31 -32.10 -29.54 16.59
N LEU A 32 -31.52 -28.59 15.85
CA LEU A 32 -30.06 -28.40 15.80
C LEU A 32 -29.49 -27.97 17.16
N LEU A 33 -30.07 -26.94 17.78
CA LEU A 33 -29.57 -26.36 19.03
C LEU A 33 -29.73 -27.35 20.21
N ASN A 34 -30.83 -28.10 20.24
CA ASN A 34 -31.02 -29.14 21.22
C ASN A 34 -29.99 -30.29 21.10
N LYS A 35 -29.53 -30.59 19.88
CA LYS A 35 -28.49 -31.60 19.63
C LYS A 35 -27.08 -31.13 19.95
N GLN A 36 -26.83 -29.85 19.82
CA GLN A 36 -25.46 -29.32 19.88
C GLN A 36 -25.20 -28.39 21.07
N GLY A 37 -26.23 -27.97 21.80
CA GLY A 37 -26.13 -27.32 23.11
C GLY A 37 -25.67 -25.85 23.13
N ASP A 38 -25.28 -25.27 22.00
CA ASP A 38 -24.74 -23.91 21.90
C ASP A 38 -25.43 -23.11 20.79
N ASN A 39 -25.38 -21.77 20.90
CA ASN A 39 -25.78 -20.87 19.84
C ASN A 39 -24.91 -21.12 18.58
N ARG A 40 -25.56 -21.08 17.43
CA ARG A 40 -24.93 -21.33 16.13
C ARG A 40 -25.04 -20.13 15.22
N TYR A 41 -24.12 -20.02 14.29
CA TYR A 41 -24.00 -18.88 13.38
C TYR A 41 -23.95 -19.35 11.94
N ILE A 42 -24.69 -18.69 11.07
CA ILE A 42 -24.67 -18.93 9.62
C ILE A 42 -24.02 -17.73 8.97
N VAL A 43 -22.92 -17.96 8.26
CA VAL A 43 -22.18 -16.93 7.53
C VAL A 43 -22.53 -17.00 6.07
N VAL A 44 -22.90 -15.87 5.49
CA VAL A 44 -23.27 -15.74 4.08
C VAL A 44 -22.45 -14.68 3.42
N MET A 45 -21.95 -15.00 2.24
CA MET A 45 -21.45 -14.00 1.29
C MET A 45 -22.45 -13.84 0.17
N ASP A 46 -22.83 -12.63 -0.09
CA ASP A 46 -23.65 -12.28 -1.24
C ASP A 46 -22.90 -11.24 -2.09
N TRP A 47 -22.85 -11.51 -3.41
CA TRP A 47 -22.32 -10.56 -4.39
C TRP A 47 -23.50 -9.82 -4.97
N GLU A 48 -23.72 -8.58 -4.57
CA GLU A 48 -24.70 -7.71 -5.22
C GLU A 48 -24.02 -6.86 -6.27
N ASP A 49 -24.35 -7.10 -7.55
CA ASP A 49 -24.01 -6.21 -8.64
C ASP A 49 -24.97 -5.01 -8.65
N TYR A 50 -24.54 -3.85 -8.17
CA TYR A 50 -25.28 -2.61 -8.31
C TYR A 50 -25.07 -1.99 -9.68
N TYR A 51 -26.11 -1.98 -10.51
CA TYR A 51 -26.15 -1.21 -11.75
C TYR A 51 -26.82 0.15 -11.49
N THR A 52 -26.05 1.23 -11.65
CA THR A 52 -26.64 2.56 -11.84
C THR A 52 -26.58 2.93 -13.34
N GLU A 53 -27.49 3.76 -13.81
CA GLU A 53 -27.63 4.14 -15.23
C GLU A 53 -26.35 4.75 -15.86
N TYR A 54 -25.31 5.05 -15.06
CA TYR A 54 -24.10 5.75 -15.51
C TYR A 54 -22.77 5.11 -15.14
N TYR A 55 -22.70 4.18 -14.18
CA TYR A 55 -21.44 3.54 -13.77
C TYR A 55 -21.67 2.12 -13.27
N THR A 56 -20.84 1.18 -13.78
CA THR A 56 -20.73 -0.16 -13.22
C THR A 56 -19.70 -0.11 -12.09
N TYR A 57 -20.16 -0.12 -10.86
CA TYR A 57 -19.27 -0.37 -9.71
C TYR A 57 -19.23 -1.88 -9.46
N LYS A 58 -18.01 -2.46 -9.37
CA LYS A 58 -17.86 -3.80 -8.83
C LYS A 58 -18.37 -3.77 -7.39
N ALA A 59 -19.31 -4.65 -7.13
CA ALA A 59 -20.06 -4.73 -5.91
C ALA A 59 -19.18 -4.80 -4.66
N ALA A 60 -19.64 -4.12 -3.63
CA ALA A 60 -19.19 -4.40 -2.29
C ALA A 60 -19.65 -5.81 -1.88
N ILE A 61 -18.75 -6.63 -1.36
CA ILE A 61 -19.11 -7.91 -0.73
C ILE A 61 -19.84 -7.59 0.55
N SER A 62 -21.12 -7.96 0.66
CA SER A 62 -21.81 -7.91 1.94
C SER A 62 -21.63 -9.25 2.64
N VAL A 63 -21.01 -9.23 3.82
CA VAL A 63 -20.94 -10.40 4.70
C VAL A 63 -22.05 -10.27 5.73
N SER A 64 -22.95 -11.21 5.73
CA SER A 64 -24.02 -11.28 6.73
C SER A 64 -23.80 -12.47 7.64
N VAL A 65 -23.74 -12.22 8.94
CA VAL A 65 -23.63 -13.25 9.97
C VAL A 65 -24.96 -13.32 10.72
N PHE A 66 -25.58 -14.48 10.71
CA PHE A 66 -26.84 -14.73 11.40
C PHE A 66 -26.57 -15.63 12.60
N GLY A 67 -26.74 -15.08 13.80
CA GLY A 67 -26.78 -15.89 15.01
C GLY A 67 -28.14 -16.57 15.15
N VAL A 68 -28.16 -17.83 15.52
CA VAL A 68 -29.37 -18.61 15.76
C VAL A 68 -29.29 -19.20 17.19
N GLY A 69 -30.23 -18.84 18.04
CA GLY A 69 -30.24 -19.23 19.44
C GLY A 69 -31.64 -19.49 19.95
N LEU A 70 -31.74 -19.92 21.20
CA LEU A 70 -33.01 -20.05 21.95
C LEU A 70 -32.97 -19.15 23.20
N ASN A 71 -34.09 -18.51 23.53
CA ASN A 71 -34.22 -17.80 24.79
C ASN A 71 -34.56 -18.77 25.95
N GLU A 72 -34.70 -18.23 27.17
CA GLU A 72 -35.02 -19.00 28.38
C GLU A 72 -36.33 -19.80 28.30
N ASP A 73 -37.26 -19.35 27.45
CA ASP A 73 -38.54 -20.00 27.17
C ASP A 73 -38.51 -20.99 25.99
N ASN A 74 -37.33 -21.32 25.49
CA ASN A 74 -37.13 -22.16 24.30
C ASN A 74 -37.72 -21.58 22.99
N ASN A 75 -37.88 -20.28 22.91
CA ASN A 75 -38.26 -19.63 21.65
C ASN A 75 -37.02 -19.33 20.81
N LEU A 76 -37.16 -19.48 19.48
CA LEU A 76 -36.11 -19.19 18.53
C LEU A 76 -35.81 -17.67 18.50
N CYS A 77 -34.56 -17.32 18.71
CA CYS A 77 -34.06 -15.97 18.56
C CYS A 77 -33.03 -15.92 17.43
N ILE A 78 -33.09 -14.85 16.65
CA ILE A 78 -32.15 -14.60 15.55
C ILE A 78 -31.52 -13.23 15.78
N ALA A 79 -30.20 -13.20 15.77
CA ALA A 79 -29.42 -11.96 15.68
C ALA A 79 -28.84 -11.86 14.27
N ALA A 80 -29.07 -10.73 13.62
CA ALA A 80 -28.52 -10.48 12.30
C ALA A 80 -27.64 -9.23 12.33
N THR A 81 -26.40 -9.36 11.93
CA THR A 81 -25.55 -8.22 11.55
C THR A 81 -25.49 -8.15 10.05
N VAL A 82 -26.01 -7.08 9.47
CA VAL A 82 -25.83 -6.77 8.05
C VAL A 82 -24.76 -5.70 7.97
N ASP A 83 -23.60 -6.03 7.46
CA ASP A 83 -22.57 -5.06 7.17
C ASP A 83 -22.59 -4.73 5.67
N ASN A 84 -23.05 -3.54 5.35
CA ASN A 84 -22.91 -2.97 4.02
C ASN A 84 -21.58 -2.23 3.97
N GLN A 85 -20.59 -2.77 3.31
CA GLN A 85 -19.36 -2.05 3.00
C GLN A 85 -19.61 -0.95 1.96
N GLY A 86 -20.14 0.14 2.46
CA GLY A 86 -20.21 1.40 1.79
C GLY A 86 -20.23 2.49 2.85
N TYR A 87 -19.05 2.93 3.31
CA TYR A 87 -18.87 4.02 4.27
C TYR A 87 -19.22 3.76 5.74
N GLY A 88 -18.25 3.32 6.52
CA GLY A 88 -18.10 3.79 7.89
C GLY A 88 -18.74 2.97 9.01
N CYS A 89 -18.76 1.65 8.96
CA CYS A 89 -19.15 0.84 10.11
C CYS A 89 -17.93 0.34 10.89
N SER A 90 -17.96 0.55 12.21
CA SER A 90 -16.89 0.17 13.11
C SER A 90 -16.96 -1.32 13.49
N LYS A 91 -15.81 -1.91 13.78
CA LYS A 91 -15.55 -3.33 14.12
C LYS A 91 -16.32 -3.89 15.35
N ASN A 92 -17.24 -3.17 15.96
CA ASN A 92 -17.76 -3.50 17.29
C ASN A 92 -19.25 -3.89 17.37
N ASP A 93 -19.95 -4.10 16.25
CA ASP A 93 -21.41 -4.29 16.28
C ASP A 93 -21.88 -5.75 16.34
N PHE A 94 -21.07 -6.67 16.85
CA PHE A 94 -21.51 -8.04 17.18
C PHE A 94 -22.38 -8.17 18.44
N GLU A 95 -22.61 -7.09 19.16
CA GLU A 95 -23.52 -7.03 20.31
C GLU A 95 -24.87 -6.44 19.92
N GLN A 96 -25.52 -6.96 18.88
CA GLN A 96 -26.92 -6.62 18.65
C GLN A 96 -27.85 -7.54 19.45
N ASP A 97 -28.89 -6.95 20.02
CA ASP A 97 -29.89 -7.64 20.82
C ASP A 97 -30.52 -8.82 20.03
N TRP A 98 -30.54 -9.96 20.65
CA TRP A 98 -31.24 -11.13 20.14
C TRP A 98 -32.72 -10.85 20.15
N VAL A 99 -33.36 -10.90 18.96
CA VAL A 99 -34.79 -10.64 18.83
C VAL A 99 -35.54 -11.94 18.68
N GLU A 100 -36.58 -12.10 19.49
CA GLU A 100 -37.46 -13.26 19.39
C GLU A 100 -38.21 -13.25 18.04
N VAL A 101 -38.24 -14.40 17.37
CA VAL A 101 -38.81 -14.56 16.03
C VAL A 101 -40.30 -14.17 15.99
N SER A 102 -41.00 -14.32 17.11
CA SER A 102 -42.44 -13.93 17.23
C SER A 102 -42.66 -12.43 17.11
N GLU A 103 -41.66 -11.59 17.37
CA GLU A 103 -41.73 -10.13 17.29
C GLU A 103 -41.37 -9.55 15.91
N LEU A 104 -40.83 -10.37 15.01
CA LEU A 104 -40.29 -9.96 13.72
C LEU A 104 -41.36 -10.07 12.60
N PHE A 105 -42.50 -9.44 12.76
CA PHE A 105 -43.61 -9.47 11.78
C PHE A 105 -43.49 -8.44 10.65
N ARG A 106 -42.34 -8.40 9.94
CA ARG A 106 -42.24 -7.58 8.70
C ARG A 106 -41.92 -8.45 7.49
N PRO A 107 -42.51 -8.18 6.31
CA PRO A 107 -42.33 -8.99 5.09
C PRO A 107 -40.89 -9.19 4.65
N CYS A 108 -40.02 -8.23 4.93
CA CYS A 108 -38.56 -8.32 4.63
C CYS A 108 -37.83 -9.44 5.38
N TYR A 109 -38.38 -9.89 6.51
CA TYR A 109 -37.75 -10.97 7.29
C TYR A 109 -38.17 -12.39 6.86
N ALA A 110 -39.20 -12.52 6.02
CA ALA A 110 -39.61 -13.82 5.50
C ALA A 110 -38.57 -14.49 4.63
N LEU A 111 -37.78 -13.70 3.88
CA LEU A 111 -36.65 -14.17 3.10
C LEU A 111 -35.51 -14.66 4.02
N LEU A 112 -35.30 -13.98 5.15
CA LEU A 112 -34.29 -14.34 6.15
C LEU A 112 -34.61 -15.69 6.79
N TYR A 113 -35.89 -15.96 7.13
CA TYR A 113 -36.26 -17.24 7.71
C TYR A 113 -36.13 -18.40 6.72
N GLY A 114 -36.53 -18.19 5.47
CA GLY A 114 -36.33 -19.16 4.41
C GLY A 114 -34.84 -19.46 4.20
N PHE A 115 -34.00 -18.46 4.29
CA PHE A 115 -32.56 -18.59 4.22
C PHE A 115 -32.02 -19.40 5.39
N VAL A 116 -32.37 -19.08 6.65
CA VAL A 116 -31.96 -19.81 7.84
C VAL A 116 -32.39 -21.28 7.74
N ALA A 117 -33.64 -21.57 7.38
CA ALA A 117 -34.11 -22.94 7.24
C ALA A 117 -33.35 -23.77 6.20
N ASN A 118 -32.86 -23.14 5.15
CA ASN A 118 -32.13 -23.80 4.06
C ASN A 118 -30.62 -23.95 4.33
N ASN A 119 -30.09 -23.25 5.33
CA ASN A 119 -28.64 -23.24 5.62
C ASN A 119 -28.30 -23.61 7.06
N ILE A 120 -29.26 -24.03 7.85
CA ILE A 120 -29.04 -24.36 9.27
C ILE A 120 -28.06 -25.52 9.46
N ASP A 121 -28.00 -26.44 8.51
CA ASP A 121 -27.03 -27.55 8.48
C ASP A 121 -25.59 -27.10 8.31
N LYS A 122 -25.37 -25.87 7.84
CA LYS A 122 -24.06 -25.23 7.68
C LYS A 122 -23.70 -24.31 8.86
N ALA A 123 -24.55 -24.25 9.87
CA ALA A 123 -24.30 -23.39 11.02
C ALA A 123 -23.07 -23.84 11.83
N VAL A 124 -22.23 -22.90 12.17
CA VAL A 124 -20.94 -23.10 12.83
C VAL A 124 -20.92 -22.47 14.24
N THR A 125 -19.88 -22.71 15.02
CA THR A 125 -19.68 -22.05 16.31
C THR A 125 -19.40 -20.56 16.13
N LYS A 126 -19.50 -19.78 17.23
CA LYS A 126 -19.16 -18.36 17.18
C LYS A 126 -17.75 -18.10 16.68
N ASP A 127 -16.76 -18.85 17.23
CA ASP A 127 -15.35 -18.68 16.86
C ASP A 127 -15.12 -18.95 15.37
N GLU A 128 -15.79 -20.00 14.83
CA GLU A 128 -15.73 -20.32 13.43
C GLU A 128 -16.44 -19.28 12.56
N ALA A 129 -17.58 -18.74 13.00
CA ALA A 129 -18.29 -17.67 12.30
C ALA A 129 -17.45 -16.39 12.29
N ASP A 130 -16.83 -16.03 13.41
CA ASP A 130 -15.94 -14.87 13.51
C ASP A 130 -14.72 -15.03 12.59
N ARG A 131 -14.16 -16.24 12.51
CA ARG A 131 -13.06 -16.57 11.58
C ARG A 131 -13.49 -16.43 10.12
N LEU A 132 -14.64 -17.00 9.76
CA LEU A 132 -15.17 -16.90 8.40
C LEU A 132 -15.55 -15.46 8.04
N ALA A 133 -16.16 -14.71 8.97
CA ALA A 133 -16.49 -13.31 8.74
C ALA A 133 -15.22 -12.46 8.52
N LYS A 134 -14.18 -12.65 9.34
CA LYS A 134 -12.88 -11.98 9.14
C LYS A 134 -12.26 -12.30 7.78
N LYS A 135 -12.28 -13.57 7.36
CA LYS A 135 -11.79 -14.01 6.06
C LYS A 135 -12.44 -13.25 4.90
N TYR A 136 -13.75 -12.98 4.99
CA TYR A 136 -14.48 -12.28 3.95
C TYR A 136 -14.52 -10.75 4.14
N TRP A 137 -14.27 -10.27 5.36
CA TRP A 137 -14.28 -8.84 5.69
C TRP A 137 -13.11 -8.05 5.07
N ASN A 138 -12.00 -8.72 4.78
CA ASN A 138 -10.82 -8.09 4.18
C ASN A 138 -11.04 -7.60 2.73
N GLY A 139 -12.24 -7.74 2.19
CA GLY A 139 -12.72 -7.00 1.00
C GLY A 139 -12.22 -7.49 -0.35
N ASP A 140 -11.34 -8.49 -0.38
CA ASP A 140 -10.74 -9.01 -1.61
C ASP A 140 -11.24 -10.42 -2.00
N GLY A 141 -11.98 -11.08 -1.12
CA GLY A 141 -12.56 -12.41 -1.37
C GLY A 141 -11.54 -13.56 -1.39
N HIS A 142 -10.30 -13.32 -0.99
CA HIS A 142 -9.27 -14.33 -0.96
C HIS A 142 -9.34 -15.23 0.28
N ASP A 143 -9.10 -16.53 0.08
CA ASP A 143 -8.92 -17.48 1.16
C ASP A 143 -7.45 -17.50 1.59
N TYR A 144 -7.12 -16.76 2.62
CA TYR A 144 -5.77 -16.74 3.20
C TYR A 144 -5.49 -17.91 4.16
N GLY A 145 -6.33 -18.95 4.15
CA GLY A 145 -6.16 -20.14 5.02
C GLY A 145 -6.27 -19.78 6.50
N LYS A 146 -5.17 -19.94 7.25
CA LYS A 146 -5.12 -19.64 8.69
C LYS A 146 -4.89 -18.16 9.02
N TYR A 147 -4.54 -17.31 8.03
CA TYR A 147 -4.16 -15.92 8.27
C TYR A 147 -5.35 -14.97 8.19
N ASP A 148 -5.30 -13.88 8.93
CA ASP A 148 -6.27 -12.79 8.86
C ASP A 148 -6.12 -11.98 7.57
N TRP A 149 -4.88 -11.90 7.05
CA TRP A 149 -4.53 -11.18 5.84
C TRP A 149 -3.23 -11.71 5.21
N GLN A 150 -3.09 -11.57 3.89
CA GLN A 150 -1.91 -11.92 3.11
C GLN A 150 -1.70 -10.92 1.97
N ASP A 151 -0.46 -10.45 1.78
CA ASP A 151 -0.03 -9.64 0.64
C ASP A 151 0.26 -10.53 -0.59
N ASP A 152 0.39 -9.92 -1.76
CA ASP A 152 0.92 -10.60 -2.93
C ASP A 152 2.38 -11.02 -2.71
N LEU A 153 2.79 -12.08 -3.40
CA LEU A 153 4.19 -12.53 -3.41
C LEU A 153 5.11 -11.45 -3.98
N LYS A 154 6.12 -11.09 -3.19
CA LYS A 154 7.19 -10.17 -3.57
C LYS A 154 8.53 -10.78 -3.20
N ASN A 155 9.42 -10.89 -4.19
CA ASN A 155 10.75 -11.50 -4.01
C ASN A 155 10.70 -12.92 -3.41
N GLY A 156 9.67 -13.72 -3.79
CA GLY A 156 9.50 -15.10 -3.33
C GLY A 156 8.78 -15.25 -1.98
N PHE A 157 8.33 -14.14 -1.36
CA PHE A 157 7.67 -14.16 -0.05
C PHE A 157 6.38 -13.34 -0.07
N ALA A 158 5.36 -13.81 0.66
CA ALA A 158 4.17 -13.04 0.97
C ALA A 158 4.12 -12.71 2.46
N LYS A 159 3.87 -11.45 2.77
CA LYS A 159 3.63 -11.02 4.14
C LYS A 159 2.24 -11.49 4.57
N VAL A 160 2.14 -12.02 5.78
CA VAL A 160 0.89 -12.53 6.36
C VAL A 160 0.67 -11.92 7.74
N GLU A 161 -0.59 -11.78 8.13
CA GLU A 161 -0.97 -11.34 9.47
C GLU A 161 -1.88 -12.37 10.14
N LEU A 162 -1.66 -12.59 11.41
CA LEU A 162 -2.48 -13.43 12.28
C LEU A 162 -2.51 -12.80 13.68
N ASP A 163 -3.73 -12.58 14.22
CA ASP A 163 -3.94 -11.97 15.54
C ASP A 163 -3.19 -10.64 15.72
N GLY A 164 -3.14 -9.82 14.67
CA GLY A 164 -2.47 -8.53 14.64
C GLY A 164 -0.94 -8.61 14.67
N LYS A 165 -0.36 -9.78 14.39
CA LYS A 165 1.08 -9.99 14.25
C LYS A 165 1.43 -10.36 12.82
N THR A 166 2.57 -9.85 12.36
CA THR A 166 3.09 -10.03 11.02
C THR A 166 4.09 -11.19 10.98
N GLY A 167 4.00 -11.99 9.92
CA GLY A 167 4.93 -13.06 9.55
C GLY A 167 5.08 -13.14 8.04
N PHE A 168 5.72 -14.20 7.54
CA PHE A 168 5.93 -14.43 6.11
C PHE A 168 5.79 -15.89 5.74
N ILE A 169 5.25 -16.13 4.55
CA ILE A 169 5.20 -17.44 3.88
C ILE A 169 6.01 -17.38 2.58
N ASN A 170 6.51 -18.56 2.13
CA ASN A 170 7.16 -18.71 0.83
C ASN A 170 6.14 -18.95 -0.30
N GLU A 171 6.61 -19.17 -1.53
CA GLU A 171 5.78 -19.47 -2.72
C GLU A 171 4.94 -20.75 -2.56
N ASP A 172 5.39 -21.71 -1.76
CA ASP A 172 4.67 -22.95 -1.46
C ASP A 172 3.61 -22.79 -0.36
N GLY A 173 3.48 -21.60 0.24
CA GLY A 173 2.59 -21.29 1.34
C GLY A 173 3.10 -21.77 2.70
N GLU A 174 4.38 -22.16 2.80
CA GLU A 174 4.99 -22.57 4.07
C GLU A 174 5.41 -21.34 4.88
N GLU A 175 5.11 -21.35 6.17
CA GLU A 175 5.53 -20.28 7.08
C GLU A 175 7.04 -20.32 7.31
N VAL A 176 7.74 -19.32 6.78
CA VAL A 176 9.19 -19.14 6.96
C VAL A 176 9.51 -18.21 8.12
N ILE A 177 8.65 -17.23 8.37
CA ILE A 177 8.74 -16.34 9.54
C ILE A 177 7.39 -16.37 10.26
N PRO A 178 7.34 -16.86 11.52
CA PRO A 178 6.09 -16.91 12.30
C PRO A 178 5.48 -15.51 12.48
N CYS A 179 4.14 -15.44 12.58
CA CYS A 179 3.42 -14.22 12.93
C CYS A 179 3.67 -13.84 14.39
N LYS A 180 4.75 -13.10 14.66
CA LYS A 180 5.17 -12.67 16.00
C LYS A 180 5.57 -11.20 16.07
N TYR A 181 5.78 -10.55 14.94
CA TYR A 181 6.24 -9.16 14.85
C TYR A 181 5.09 -8.17 14.86
N ASP A 182 5.29 -6.99 15.42
CA ASP A 182 4.30 -5.89 15.42
C ASP A 182 4.15 -5.24 14.04
N GLY A 183 5.06 -5.51 13.12
CA GLY A 183 5.07 -5.07 11.75
C GLY A 183 6.33 -5.48 11.01
N ALA A 184 6.28 -5.46 9.70
CA ALA A 184 7.42 -5.73 8.82
C ALA A 184 7.28 -4.97 7.51
N TRP A 185 8.41 -4.62 6.88
CA TRP A 185 8.45 -4.21 5.48
C TRP A 185 8.51 -5.44 4.55
N ASN A 186 8.85 -5.25 3.30
CA ASN A 186 9.05 -6.35 2.37
C ASN A 186 10.53 -6.79 2.38
N PHE A 187 10.78 -8.02 1.94
CA PHE A 187 12.14 -8.50 1.72
C PHE A 187 12.87 -7.65 0.68
N SER A 188 14.10 -7.34 0.98
CA SER A 188 15.05 -6.72 0.07
C SER A 188 16.43 -7.31 0.30
N GLU A 189 17.06 -7.76 -0.78
CA GLU A 189 18.40 -8.35 -0.77
C GLU A 189 18.62 -9.48 0.25
N GLY A 190 17.56 -10.30 0.49
CA GLY A 190 17.61 -11.47 1.39
C GLY A 190 17.34 -11.18 2.86
N LEU A 191 17.03 -9.93 3.21
CA LEU A 191 16.71 -9.50 4.57
C LEU A 191 15.37 -8.76 4.59
N VAL A 192 14.67 -8.81 5.71
CA VAL A 192 13.46 -8.04 5.95
C VAL A 192 13.55 -7.32 7.27
N SER A 193 13.18 -6.04 7.29
CA SER A 193 13.06 -5.30 8.54
C SER A 193 11.77 -5.67 9.26
N VAL A 194 11.88 -5.97 10.54
CA VAL A 194 10.80 -6.38 11.42
C VAL A 194 10.74 -5.50 12.66
N LYS A 195 9.54 -5.36 13.22
CA LYS A 195 9.29 -4.51 14.39
C LYS A 195 8.86 -5.35 15.58
N THR A 196 9.44 -5.08 16.75
CA THR A 196 9.03 -5.65 18.04
C THR A 196 9.14 -4.57 19.11
N GLU A 197 8.10 -4.42 19.95
CA GLU A 197 8.06 -3.44 21.04
C GLU A 197 8.39 -2.00 20.60
N GLY A 198 7.97 -1.66 19.38
CA GLY A 198 8.18 -0.33 18.82
C GLY A 198 9.52 -0.13 18.10
N LEU A 199 10.48 -1.03 18.23
CA LEU A 199 11.83 -0.96 17.64
C LEU A 199 11.96 -1.89 16.44
N TRP A 200 12.82 -1.49 15.50
CA TRP A 200 13.09 -2.20 14.25
C TRP A 200 14.44 -2.91 14.27
N GLY A 201 14.49 -4.09 13.66
CA GLY A 201 15.67 -4.90 13.42
C GLY A 201 15.55 -5.64 12.09
N PHE A 202 16.38 -6.64 11.85
CA PHE A 202 16.36 -7.39 10.59
C PHE A 202 16.48 -8.89 10.82
N VAL A 203 15.72 -9.65 10.03
CA VAL A 203 15.80 -11.12 9.98
C VAL A 203 16.07 -11.56 8.53
N ASN A 204 16.65 -12.74 8.39
CA ASN A 204 16.87 -13.36 7.09
C ASN A 204 15.64 -14.16 6.61
N GLU A 205 15.74 -14.76 5.45
CA GLU A 205 14.70 -15.59 4.83
C GLU A 205 14.32 -16.83 5.64
N ASN A 206 15.17 -17.28 6.56
CA ASN A 206 14.91 -18.39 7.47
C ASN A 206 14.28 -17.94 8.80
N GLY A 207 14.09 -16.64 8.99
CA GLY A 207 13.61 -16.06 10.24
C GLY A 207 14.68 -15.91 11.33
N ASP A 208 15.97 -16.10 11.00
CA ASP A 208 17.08 -15.88 11.93
C ASP A 208 17.29 -14.36 12.13
N GLU A 209 17.42 -13.94 13.38
CA GLU A 209 17.72 -12.56 13.71
C GLU A 209 19.18 -12.22 13.33
N ILE A 210 19.35 -11.32 12.38
CA ILE A 210 20.64 -10.82 11.93
C ILE A 210 21.00 -9.51 12.67
N VAL A 211 20.00 -8.64 12.84
CA VAL A 211 20.13 -7.38 13.58
C VAL A 211 19.01 -7.30 14.61
N PRO A 212 19.33 -7.26 15.91
CA PRO A 212 18.30 -7.11 16.96
C PRO A 212 17.45 -5.86 16.76
N CYS A 213 16.18 -5.94 17.18
CA CYS A 213 15.27 -4.79 17.17
C CYS A 213 15.77 -3.72 18.18
N LYS A 214 16.45 -2.70 17.67
CA LYS A 214 17.05 -1.62 18.46
C LYS A 214 16.94 -0.23 17.83
N TYR A 215 16.49 -0.14 16.58
CA TYR A 215 16.35 1.12 15.84
C TYR A 215 14.95 1.68 15.91
N ASN A 216 14.82 3.00 15.98
CA ASN A 216 13.53 3.68 15.96
C ASN A 216 12.81 3.50 14.60
N LEU A 217 13.59 3.44 13.52
CA LEU A 217 13.14 3.09 12.17
C LEU A 217 14.25 2.32 11.45
N ALA A 218 13.87 1.45 10.49
CA ALA A 218 14.78 0.77 9.60
C ALA A 218 14.06 0.50 8.27
N PHE A 219 14.67 0.91 7.16
CA PHE A 219 14.18 0.61 5.82
C PHE A 219 14.93 -0.59 5.22
N GLY A 220 14.43 -1.09 4.08
CA GLY A 220 15.03 -2.23 3.40
C GLY A 220 16.43 -1.94 2.85
N PHE A 221 17.18 -3.00 2.59
CA PHE A 221 18.52 -2.91 1.99
C PHE A 221 18.45 -2.45 0.55
N SER A 222 19.34 -1.56 0.19
CA SER A 222 19.61 -1.14 -1.17
C SER A 222 21.12 -1.07 -1.37
N GLU A 223 21.62 -1.74 -2.40
CA GLU A 223 23.03 -1.82 -2.73
C GLU A 223 23.95 -2.27 -1.56
N GLY A 224 23.40 -3.15 -0.70
CA GLY A 224 24.10 -3.76 0.42
C GLY A 224 24.06 -2.96 1.73
N LEU A 225 23.37 -1.83 1.75
CA LEU A 225 23.23 -0.96 2.93
C LEU A 225 21.74 -0.69 3.23
N ALA A 226 21.41 -0.59 4.51
CA ALA A 226 20.07 -0.23 4.97
C ALA A 226 20.14 1.04 5.81
N SER A 227 19.23 1.98 5.56
CA SER A 227 19.08 3.17 6.39
C SER A 227 18.41 2.82 7.70
N VAL A 228 18.99 3.26 8.81
CA VAL A 228 18.49 3.04 10.17
C VAL A 228 18.47 4.36 10.95
N LYS A 229 17.52 4.48 11.88
CA LYS A 229 17.35 5.67 12.71
C LYS A 229 17.51 5.32 14.17
N THR A 230 18.28 6.12 14.88
CA THR A 230 18.36 6.17 16.34
C THR A 230 17.82 7.51 16.87
N GLU A 231 17.95 7.77 18.15
CA GLU A 231 17.64 9.10 18.72
C GLU A 231 18.59 10.18 18.19
N ASP A 232 19.82 9.82 17.81
CA ASP A 232 20.84 10.74 17.29
C ASP A 232 20.64 11.10 15.81
N GLY A 233 19.77 10.37 15.09
CA GLY A 233 19.48 10.60 13.67
C GLY A 233 19.59 9.34 12.81
N TRP A 234 19.69 9.56 11.50
CA TRP A 234 19.81 8.52 10.49
C TRP A 234 21.27 8.17 10.19
N GLY A 235 21.53 6.89 9.93
CA GLY A 235 22.78 6.34 9.47
C GLY A 235 22.55 5.10 8.62
N PHE A 236 23.60 4.35 8.33
CA PHE A 236 23.51 3.14 7.50
C PHE A 236 24.29 1.99 8.11
N ILE A 237 23.71 0.79 7.99
CA ILE A 237 24.34 -0.48 8.37
C ILE A 237 24.51 -1.37 7.14
N ASN A 238 25.47 -2.28 7.22
CA ASN A 238 25.62 -3.36 6.25
C ASN A 238 24.75 -4.58 6.64
N LYS A 239 24.74 -5.63 5.80
CA LYS A 239 23.98 -6.86 6.02
C LYS A 239 24.41 -7.66 7.27
N ALA A 240 25.59 -7.41 7.83
CA ALA A 240 26.03 -8.00 9.09
C ALA A 240 25.57 -7.19 10.31
N GLY A 241 24.89 -6.05 10.10
CA GLY A 241 24.45 -5.15 11.17
C GLY A 241 25.55 -4.21 11.68
N GLU A 242 26.69 -4.13 10.97
CA GLU A 242 27.75 -3.20 11.29
C GLU A 242 27.42 -1.80 10.79
N GLU A 243 27.61 -0.80 11.63
CA GLU A 243 27.42 0.60 11.29
C GLU A 243 28.51 1.06 10.33
N ILE A 244 28.14 1.39 9.10
CA ILE A 244 29.05 1.92 8.07
C ILE A 244 29.01 3.44 8.06
N VAL A 245 27.84 4.02 8.25
CA VAL A 245 27.63 5.47 8.36
C VAL A 245 27.00 5.75 9.71
N PRO A 246 27.66 6.51 10.59
CA PRO A 246 27.12 6.85 11.90
C PRO A 246 25.75 7.53 11.83
N CYS A 247 24.87 7.16 12.78
CA CYS A 247 23.57 7.78 12.93
C CYS A 247 23.72 9.22 13.42
N LYS A 248 23.62 10.19 12.50
CA LYS A 248 23.80 11.61 12.80
C LYS A 248 23.03 12.54 11.85
N TYR A 249 22.53 12.02 10.73
CA TYR A 249 21.85 12.82 9.74
C TYR A 249 20.38 13.04 10.13
N GLU A 250 19.85 14.22 9.83
CA GLU A 250 18.43 14.54 10.09
C GLU A 250 17.53 13.79 9.13
N ASP A 251 17.98 13.61 7.86
CA ASP A 251 17.29 12.84 6.83
C ASP A 251 18.27 12.19 5.86
N VAL A 252 17.86 11.04 5.27
CA VAL A 252 18.66 10.30 4.27
C VAL A 252 17.74 9.63 3.25
N ASN A 253 18.23 9.45 2.03
CA ASN A 253 17.65 8.53 1.06
C ASN A 253 18.43 7.21 1.05
N ASN A 254 17.82 6.16 0.49
CA ASN A 254 18.53 4.92 0.26
C ASN A 254 19.68 5.11 -0.76
N PHE A 255 20.65 4.19 -0.74
CA PHE A 255 21.69 4.17 -1.74
C PHE A 255 21.14 3.81 -3.12
N GLU A 256 21.52 4.60 -4.12
CA GLU A 256 21.21 4.40 -5.52
C GLU A 256 22.41 4.86 -6.36
N GLU A 257 22.85 4.07 -7.35
CA GLU A 257 24.08 4.31 -8.15
C GLU A 257 25.33 4.57 -7.31
N GLY A 258 25.42 3.99 -6.09
CA GLY A 258 26.56 4.12 -5.19
C GLY A 258 26.54 5.33 -4.26
N PHE A 259 25.50 6.13 -4.30
CA PHE A 259 25.37 7.37 -3.52
C PHE A 259 24.08 7.41 -2.71
N ALA A 260 24.08 8.13 -1.60
CA ALA A 260 22.89 8.45 -0.82
C ALA A 260 22.85 9.96 -0.55
N ARG A 261 21.69 10.58 -0.79
CA ARG A 261 21.46 11.95 -0.35
C ARG A 261 21.34 11.97 1.17
N VAL A 262 21.97 12.95 1.79
CA VAL A 262 21.94 13.18 3.23
C VAL A 262 21.61 14.64 3.53
N PHE A 263 20.90 14.87 4.65
CA PHE A 263 20.53 16.19 5.12
C PHE A 263 21.04 16.38 6.55
N LEU A 264 21.75 17.47 6.78
CA LEU A 264 22.29 17.83 8.08
C LEU A 264 22.54 19.34 8.17
N ASN A 265 22.17 19.96 9.31
CA ASN A 265 22.29 21.40 9.54
C ASN A 265 21.66 22.24 8.42
N GLU A 266 20.42 21.88 8.06
CA GLU A 266 19.64 22.55 7.01
C GLU A 266 20.28 22.50 5.60
N LYS A 267 21.22 21.60 5.35
CA LYS A 267 21.92 21.47 4.06
C LYS A 267 21.90 20.04 3.55
N TYR A 268 21.73 19.91 2.25
CA TYR A 268 21.81 18.66 1.50
C TYR A 268 23.23 18.44 0.96
N GLY A 269 23.60 17.19 0.87
CA GLY A 269 24.80 16.69 0.22
C GLY A 269 24.65 15.21 -0.11
N PHE A 270 25.72 14.58 -0.59
CA PHE A 270 25.74 13.15 -0.90
C PHE A 270 26.95 12.48 -0.31
N ILE A 271 26.74 11.24 0.13
CA ILE A 271 27.79 10.34 0.60
C ILE A 271 27.90 9.11 -0.31
N ASN A 272 29.08 8.50 -0.36
CA ASN A 272 29.27 7.20 -0.97
C ASN A 272 29.06 6.06 0.04
N LYS A 273 29.15 4.81 -0.40
CA LYS A 273 28.93 3.59 0.41
C LYS A 273 29.89 3.42 1.58
N THR A 274 31.02 4.14 1.62
CA THR A 274 31.94 4.14 2.75
C THR A 274 31.67 5.27 3.74
N GLY A 275 30.62 6.06 3.52
CA GLY A 275 30.22 7.20 4.36
C GLY A 275 31.02 8.48 4.10
N ASN A 276 31.90 8.50 3.08
CA ASN A 276 32.62 9.71 2.71
C ASN A 276 31.69 10.68 1.98
N ILE A 277 31.75 11.95 2.36
CA ILE A 277 31.05 13.04 1.67
C ILE A 277 31.66 13.18 0.27
N VAL A 278 30.81 13.03 -0.75
CA VAL A 278 31.14 13.26 -2.16
C VAL A 278 30.68 14.64 -2.59
N VAL A 279 29.39 14.92 -2.46
CA VAL A 279 28.84 16.26 -2.68
C VAL A 279 28.74 16.96 -1.33
N PRO A 280 29.41 18.12 -1.13
CA PRO A 280 29.43 18.81 0.15
C PRO A 280 28.03 19.15 0.69
N LEU A 281 27.86 19.07 2.01
CA LEU A 281 26.67 19.50 2.74
C LEU A 281 26.60 21.05 2.78
N LYS A 282 26.21 21.66 1.68
CA LYS A 282 26.12 23.13 1.57
C LYS A 282 24.89 23.62 0.80
N TYR A 283 24.21 22.72 0.12
CA TYR A 283 23.09 23.06 -0.77
C TYR A 283 21.78 23.18 0.00
N ASP A 284 20.94 24.13 -0.38
CA ASP A 284 19.62 24.35 0.20
C ASP A 284 18.62 23.27 -0.27
N TYR A 285 18.88 22.72 -1.46
CA TYR A 285 18.13 21.58 -2.01
C TYR A 285 19.03 20.75 -2.93
N ALA A 286 18.71 19.47 -3.05
CA ALA A 286 19.29 18.55 -4.02
C ALA A 286 18.24 17.53 -4.44
N VAL A 287 18.22 17.10 -5.70
CA VAL A 287 17.38 15.97 -6.13
C VAL A 287 17.78 14.69 -5.43
N ASN A 288 16.93 13.67 -5.47
CA ASN A 288 17.08 12.51 -4.61
C ASN A 288 18.26 11.59 -4.95
N TYR A 289 18.66 11.52 -6.22
CA TYR A 289 19.64 10.57 -6.74
C TYR A 289 20.43 11.18 -7.91
N PHE A 290 21.53 10.53 -8.25
CA PHE A 290 22.28 10.83 -9.46
C PHE A 290 21.57 10.27 -10.68
N GLU A 291 21.61 10.99 -11.79
CA GLU A 291 21.15 10.52 -13.09
C GLU A 291 22.33 10.62 -14.08
N LYS A 292 22.69 9.49 -14.69
CA LYS A 292 23.82 9.41 -15.67
C LYS A 292 25.11 10.03 -15.15
N GLY A 293 25.37 9.93 -13.83
CA GLY A 293 26.57 10.47 -13.20
C GLY A 293 26.51 11.94 -12.81
N TYR A 294 25.34 12.57 -12.85
CA TYR A 294 25.12 13.95 -12.47
C TYR A 294 23.99 14.10 -11.46
N VAL A 295 24.03 15.16 -10.65
CA VAL A 295 22.98 15.48 -9.69
C VAL A 295 22.72 16.97 -9.65
N LYS A 296 21.45 17.35 -9.75
CA LYS A 296 21.03 18.77 -9.64
C LYS A 296 21.02 19.22 -8.19
N VAL A 297 21.60 20.38 -7.96
CA VAL A 297 21.70 21.02 -6.64
C VAL A 297 21.27 22.46 -6.70
N CYS A 298 20.75 22.99 -5.60
CA CYS A 298 20.33 24.37 -5.50
C CYS A 298 21.04 25.05 -4.32
N LEU A 299 21.56 26.23 -4.53
CA LEU A 299 22.19 27.08 -3.53
C LEU A 299 21.74 28.52 -3.74
N ASP A 300 21.25 29.19 -2.69
CA ASP A 300 20.77 30.56 -2.75
C ASP A 300 19.75 30.77 -3.89
N GLU A 301 18.76 29.85 -3.99
CA GLU A 301 17.71 29.83 -5.03
C GLU A 301 18.23 29.67 -6.47
N LYS A 302 19.50 29.34 -6.67
CA LYS A 302 20.11 29.09 -7.97
C LYS A 302 20.48 27.63 -8.15
N TRP A 303 20.19 27.11 -9.33
CA TRP A 303 20.44 25.73 -9.71
C TRP A 303 21.82 25.57 -10.35
N GLY A 304 22.41 24.42 -10.08
CA GLY A 304 23.62 23.93 -10.66
C GLY A 304 23.63 22.42 -10.73
N VAL A 305 24.72 21.82 -11.18
CA VAL A 305 24.88 20.36 -11.35
C VAL A 305 26.25 19.94 -10.84
N CYS A 306 26.29 18.89 -10.01
CA CYS A 306 27.50 18.23 -9.58
C CYS A 306 27.67 16.90 -10.31
N ASN A 307 28.91 16.49 -10.57
CA ASN A 307 29.25 15.15 -11.05
C ASN A 307 29.51 14.17 -9.88
N VAL A 308 29.79 12.90 -10.19
CA VAL A 308 30.05 11.83 -9.21
C VAL A 308 31.32 12.05 -8.35
N GLU A 309 32.23 12.95 -8.73
CA GLU A 309 33.36 13.37 -7.89
C GLU A 309 33.00 14.55 -6.98
N GLY A 310 31.75 15.04 -7.03
CA GLY A 310 31.26 16.19 -6.26
C GLY A 310 31.72 17.54 -6.78
N LYS A 311 32.26 17.57 -8.00
CA LYS A 311 32.63 18.82 -8.68
C LYS A 311 31.39 19.45 -9.30
N GLU A 312 31.19 20.74 -9.02
CA GLU A 312 30.21 21.54 -9.76
C GLU A 312 30.68 21.64 -11.23
N VAL A 313 29.99 20.95 -12.13
CA VAL A 313 30.19 21.06 -13.58
C VAL A 313 29.32 22.20 -14.14
N ILE A 314 28.18 22.46 -13.51
CA ILE A 314 27.36 23.66 -13.72
C ILE A 314 27.29 24.40 -12.39
N PRO A 315 27.81 25.63 -12.29
CA PRO A 315 27.76 26.39 -11.04
C PRO A 315 26.33 26.80 -10.70
N CYS A 316 26.02 26.95 -9.39
CA CYS A 316 24.71 27.39 -8.92
C CYS A 316 24.53 28.90 -9.15
N ILE A 317 24.24 29.30 -10.39
CA ILE A 317 23.99 30.69 -10.82
C ILE A 317 22.75 30.81 -11.69
N TYR A 318 22.17 29.69 -12.11
CA TYR A 318 21.04 29.65 -13.04
C TYR A 318 19.72 29.63 -12.28
N ASP A 319 18.68 30.25 -12.84
CA ASP A 319 17.31 30.16 -12.32
C ASP A 319 16.75 28.75 -12.52
N GLN A 320 17.15 28.10 -13.62
CA GLN A 320 16.92 26.66 -13.87
C GLN A 320 18.14 26.05 -14.57
N ALA A 321 18.45 24.84 -14.21
CA ALA A 321 19.46 24.00 -14.86
C ALA A 321 18.89 22.58 -14.98
N GLU A 322 18.90 22.05 -16.20
CA GLU A 322 18.40 20.71 -16.49
C GLU A 322 19.55 19.72 -16.72
N ASP A 323 19.20 18.44 -16.81
CA ASP A 323 20.18 17.37 -16.96
C ASP A 323 20.85 17.43 -18.34
N PHE A 324 22.02 16.78 -18.44
CA PHE A 324 22.70 16.66 -19.74
C PHE A 324 21.96 15.65 -20.64
N CYS A 325 21.42 16.16 -21.74
CA CYS A 325 20.81 15.39 -22.82
C CYS A 325 21.63 15.54 -24.09
N ASP A 326 22.05 14.44 -24.68
CA ASP A 326 22.90 14.41 -25.87
C ASP A 326 24.16 15.30 -25.76
N GLY A 327 24.73 15.41 -24.49
CA GLY A 327 25.92 16.19 -24.19
C GLY A 327 25.71 17.71 -24.11
N MET A 328 24.48 18.17 -24.08
CA MET A 328 24.09 19.55 -23.85
C MET A 328 23.14 19.63 -22.66
N ALA A 329 23.29 20.68 -21.82
CA ALA A 329 22.36 20.96 -20.71
C ALA A 329 21.73 22.33 -20.92
N ARG A 330 20.38 22.39 -20.91
CA ARG A 330 19.70 23.67 -21.00
C ARG A 330 19.71 24.39 -19.65
N VAL A 331 19.94 25.69 -19.70
CA VAL A 331 20.00 26.56 -18.52
C VAL A 331 19.24 27.85 -18.77
N MET A 332 18.71 28.46 -17.70
CA MET A 332 17.93 29.69 -17.80
C MET A 332 18.44 30.74 -16.81
N ILE A 333 18.53 32.00 -17.25
CA ILE A 333 18.65 33.16 -16.41
C ILE A 333 17.69 34.23 -16.93
N ASP A 334 16.98 34.91 -16.02
CA ASP A 334 16.04 36.03 -16.32
C ASP A 334 15.02 35.65 -17.42
N GLY A 335 14.52 34.41 -17.38
CA GLY A 335 13.53 33.90 -18.34
C GLY A 335 14.09 33.66 -19.75
N LYS A 336 15.41 33.62 -19.93
CA LYS A 336 16.05 33.28 -21.20
C LYS A 336 16.83 32.00 -21.10
N TRP A 337 16.53 31.08 -22.03
CA TRP A 337 17.18 29.78 -22.17
C TRP A 337 18.42 29.83 -23.09
N GLY A 338 19.40 29.05 -22.76
CA GLY A 338 20.57 28.72 -23.54
C GLY A 338 21.08 27.33 -23.20
N TYR A 339 22.23 26.94 -23.74
CA TYR A 339 22.77 25.59 -23.49
C TYR A 339 24.26 25.63 -23.14
N LEU A 340 24.61 24.77 -22.16
CA LEU A 340 25.98 24.43 -21.82
C LEU A 340 26.39 23.16 -22.53
N ASP A 341 27.64 23.06 -22.91
CA ASP A 341 28.24 21.83 -23.39
C ASP A 341 28.63 20.89 -22.22
N ALA A 342 29.09 19.68 -22.53
CA ALA A 342 29.49 18.69 -21.54
C ALA A 342 30.66 19.14 -20.61
N THR A 343 31.35 20.23 -20.93
CA THR A 343 32.39 20.83 -20.06
C THR A 343 31.81 21.84 -19.07
N GLY A 344 30.53 22.20 -19.23
CA GLY A 344 29.85 23.26 -18.46
C GLY A 344 30.07 24.66 -19.06
N ALA A 345 30.64 24.77 -20.25
CA ALA A 345 30.81 26.04 -20.94
C ALA A 345 29.52 26.44 -21.69
N LEU A 346 29.14 27.72 -21.65
CA LEU A 346 27.99 28.25 -22.35
C LEU A 346 28.26 28.20 -23.86
N SER A 347 27.73 27.16 -24.53
CA SER A 347 27.90 26.91 -25.96
C SER A 347 26.88 27.68 -26.80
N ILE A 348 25.65 27.75 -26.33
CA ILE A 348 24.57 28.49 -26.99
C ILE A 348 24.08 29.57 -26.01
N PRO A 349 24.14 30.86 -26.38
CA PRO A 349 23.82 31.99 -25.51
C PRO A 349 22.38 31.93 -24.97
N LEU A 350 22.16 32.51 -23.78
CA LEU A 350 20.87 32.71 -23.15
C LEU A 350 20.04 33.75 -23.94
N GLN A 351 19.21 33.29 -24.86
CA GLN A 351 18.48 34.17 -25.77
C GLN A 351 17.07 33.68 -26.11
N TYR A 352 16.77 32.41 -25.92
CA TYR A 352 15.50 31.80 -26.31
C TYR A 352 14.44 32.03 -25.23
N GLU A 353 13.18 32.12 -25.64
CA GLU A 353 12.03 32.31 -24.77
C GLU A 353 11.65 31.03 -24.09
N ASP A 354 11.83 29.91 -24.80
CA ASP A 354 11.69 28.54 -24.30
C ASP A 354 12.64 27.59 -25.03
N ALA A 355 12.92 26.40 -24.46
CA ALA A 355 13.87 25.46 -25.01
C ALA A 355 13.55 24.03 -24.56
N GLU A 356 13.67 23.07 -25.50
CA GLU A 356 13.59 21.63 -25.22
C GLU A 356 15.01 21.03 -25.11
N ASP A 357 15.11 19.81 -24.60
CA ASP A 357 16.39 19.12 -24.51
C ASP A 357 16.90 18.71 -25.87
N PHE A 358 18.24 18.55 -26.00
CA PHE A 358 18.84 18.01 -27.23
C PHE A 358 18.55 16.52 -27.37
N GLU A 359 18.08 16.13 -28.54
CA GLU A 359 17.86 14.74 -28.95
C GLU A 359 18.36 14.57 -30.38
N ASP A 360 19.14 13.51 -30.63
CA ASP A 360 19.72 13.20 -31.96
C ASP A 360 20.42 14.41 -32.63
N GLY A 361 21.13 15.22 -31.83
CA GLY A 361 21.93 16.35 -32.31
C GLY A 361 21.19 17.65 -32.53
N THR A 362 19.87 17.70 -32.26
CA THR A 362 19.03 18.89 -32.44
C THR A 362 18.18 19.19 -31.22
N ALA A 363 17.73 20.44 -31.07
CA ALA A 363 16.76 20.85 -30.06
C ALA A 363 15.77 21.85 -30.65
N ARG A 364 14.54 21.85 -30.13
CA ARG A 364 13.57 22.89 -30.46
C ARG A 364 13.68 24.02 -29.46
N VAL A 365 13.66 25.24 -29.97
CA VAL A 365 13.73 26.45 -29.16
C VAL A 365 12.70 27.47 -29.63
N GLN A 366 12.21 28.33 -28.75
CA GLN A 366 11.28 29.38 -29.06
C GLN A 366 12.04 30.73 -29.21
N GLN A 367 11.91 31.33 -30.39
CA GLN A 367 12.50 32.64 -30.69
C GLN A 367 11.47 33.54 -31.37
N ASN A 368 11.22 34.72 -30.80
CA ASN A 368 10.21 35.67 -31.27
C ASN A 368 8.79 35.06 -31.38
N GLY A 369 8.45 34.18 -30.46
CA GLY A 369 7.15 33.48 -30.40
C GLY A 369 7.04 32.28 -31.33
N GLU A 370 8.03 32.01 -32.17
CA GLU A 370 8.03 30.87 -33.10
C GLU A 370 8.99 29.76 -32.64
N TRP A 371 8.58 28.51 -32.79
CA TRP A 371 9.44 27.35 -32.54
C TRP A 371 10.29 27.06 -33.75
N ILE A 372 11.62 26.98 -33.55
CA ILE A 372 12.60 26.60 -34.57
C ILE A 372 13.47 25.47 -34.08
N THR A 373 14.02 24.66 -34.96
CA THR A 373 14.97 23.59 -34.67
C THR A 373 16.39 24.11 -34.84
N ILE A 374 17.27 23.83 -33.86
CA ILE A 374 18.68 24.23 -33.89
C ILE A 374 19.61 23.02 -33.74
N ASP A 375 20.82 23.10 -34.28
CA ASP A 375 21.89 22.18 -33.99
C ASP A 375 22.69 22.57 -32.74
N LYS A 376 23.67 21.74 -32.32
CA LYS A 376 24.52 21.99 -31.11
C LYS A 376 25.42 23.22 -31.23
N THR A 377 25.49 23.86 -32.38
CA THR A 377 26.19 25.15 -32.57
C THR A 377 25.24 26.37 -32.43
N GLY A 378 23.94 26.09 -32.18
CA GLY A 378 22.89 27.12 -32.13
C GLY A 378 22.42 27.58 -33.51
N LYS A 379 22.83 26.94 -34.58
CA LYS A 379 22.41 27.26 -35.95
C LYS A 379 21.07 26.59 -36.24
N GLN A 380 20.13 27.39 -36.80
CA GLN A 380 18.86 26.84 -37.23
C GLN A 380 19.07 25.83 -38.34
N VAL A 381 18.45 24.67 -38.21
CA VAL A 381 18.39 23.61 -39.24
C VAL A 381 17.01 23.61 -39.85
N SER A 382 16.98 23.35 -41.17
CA SER A 382 15.69 23.18 -41.86
C SER A 382 15.14 21.80 -41.56
N ASP A 383 13.85 21.73 -41.27
CA ASP A 383 13.08 20.50 -41.12
C ASP A 383 13.21 19.62 -42.40
#